data_d83a9b5f570f671cd641f67f61a4bc55
#
_entry.id   d83a9b5f570f671cd641f67f61a4bc55
#
_cell.length_a   1.000
_cell.length_b   1.000
_cell.length_c   1.000
_cell.angle_alpha   90.00
_cell.angle_beta   90.00
_cell.angle_gamma   90.00
#
_symmetry.space_group_name_H-M   'P 1'
#
loop_
_entity.id
_entity.type
_entity.pdbx_description
1 polymer ?
#
loop_
_entity_poly.entity_id
_entity_poly.type
_entity_poly.pdbx_seq_one_letter_code
_entity_poly.pdbx_strand_id
1 'polypeptide(L)'
;KMVIGNGLLAKTFDTYKTDNRFLVFASGVSDSTNTDKNAFDREKQLLTKCLVDHSEKVFVYFSTCSIYDAVLSKSPYVLHKLKMENLVSDLHNHYYIFRISNLAGHSDNAHTVLNFFVRHIMSGTSFSLWDNASRNIIDVKDAYSICNAILQEDRMYNTVINIANPVNNNVIEIFIIYEFYEEILLFVSYADSFIICNFYLLLLHICVLFSCSACYACPNSGSLS
;
A
#
# COMPACT_ATOMS: atom_id res chain seq x y z
N LYS A 1 -8.63 0.15 22.54
CA LYS A 1 -7.77 -0.45 21.52
C LYS A 1 -7.32 0.68 20.58
N MET A 2 -6.01 0.92 20.53
CA MET A 2 -5.45 2.10 19.82
C MET A 2 -5.35 1.90 18.30
N VAL A 3 -5.50 0.68 17.80
CA VAL A 3 -5.61 0.38 16.36
C VAL A 3 -7.01 -0.15 16.06
N ILE A 4 -7.74 0.55 15.22
CA ILE A 4 -9.11 0.22 14.81
C ILE A 4 -9.07 -0.44 13.43
N GLY A 5 -9.51 -1.67 13.34
CA GLY A 5 -9.50 -2.47 12.11
C GLY A 5 -8.84 -3.84 12.31
N ASN A 6 -8.85 -4.65 11.24
CA ASN A 6 -8.29 -6.01 11.21
C ASN A 6 -7.63 -6.35 9.85
N GLY A 7 -7.63 -5.43 8.90
CA GLY A 7 -7.02 -5.59 7.58
C GLY A 7 -5.49 -5.48 7.61
N LEU A 8 -4.88 -5.44 6.42
CA LEU A 8 -3.42 -5.38 6.22
C LEU A 8 -2.78 -4.24 7.02
N LEU A 9 -3.26 -3.00 6.87
CA LEU A 9 -2.73 -1.85 7.60
C LEU A 9 -2.90 -2.01 9.12
N ALA A 10 -4.05 -2.47 9.60
CA ALA A 10 -4.27 -2.67 11.02
C ALA A 10 -3.31 -3.69 11.64
N LYS A 11 -2.96 -4.75 10.89
CA LYS A 11 -1.97 -5.76 11.30
C LYS A 11 -0.55 -5.18 11.29
N THR A 12 -0.23 -4.38 10.28
CA THR A 12 1.10 -3.77 10.12
C THR A 12 1.38 -2.72 11.21
N PHE A 13 0.36 -1.95 11.62
CA PHE A 13 0.45 -0.97 12.71
C PHE A 13 0.19 -1.58 14.10
N ASP A 14 0.38 -2.87 14.28
CA ASP A 14 0.10 -3.60 15.54
C ASP A 14 0.88 -3.04 16.73
N THR A 15 2.09 -2.54 16.51
CA THR A 15 2.94 -1.89 17.51
C THR A 15 2.29 -0.69 18.19
N TYR A 16 1.38 0.00 17.49
CA TYR A 16 0.61 1.14 18.02
C TYR A 16 -0.56 0.74 18.92
N LYS A 17 -0.86 -0.56 19.08
CA LYS A 17 -1.96 -1.01 19.98
C LYS A 17 -1.76 -0.62 21.43
N THR A 18 -0.52 -0.47 21.86
CA THR A 18 -0.12 -0.13 23.24
C THR A 18 0.35 1.32 23.38
N ASP A 19 0.51 2.05 22.28
CA ASP A 19 0.91 3.46 22.32
C ASP A 19 -0.31 4.36 22.51
N ASN A 20 -0.48 4.86 23.74
CA ASN A 20 -1.63 5.68 24.11
C ASN A 20 -1.64 7.09 23.49
N ARG A 21 -0.57 7.53 22.82
CA ARG A 21 -0.50 8.82 22.14
C ARG A 21 -1.37 8.86 20.89
N PHE A 22 -1.47 7.72 20.19
CA PHE A 22 -2.08 7.64 18.87
C PHE A 22 -3.38 6.83 18.88
N LEU A 23 -4.30 7.19 17.99
CA LEU A 23 -5.37 6.33 17.53
C LEU A 23 -5.22 6.10 16.03
N VAL A 24 -4.89 4.87 15.64
CA VAL A 24 -4.70 4.47 14.24
C VAL A 24 -6.01 3.90 13.70
N PHE A 25 -6.67 4.63 12.80
CA PHE A 25 -7.91 4.20 12.16
C PHE A 25 -7.62 3.49 10.84
N ALA A 26 -7.59 2.17 10.86
CA ALA A 26 -7.33 1.29 9.70
C ALA A 26 -8.54 0.39 9.37
N SER A 27 -9.77 0.91 9.55
CA SER A 27 -11.04 0.22 9.29
C SER A 27 -11.83 0.85 8.14
N GLY A 28 -11.16 1.57 7.26
CA GLY A 28 -11.76 2.19 6.08
C GLY A 28 -12.12 1.17 4.98
N VAL A 29 -12.95 1.62 4.03
CA VAL A 29 -13.16 0.91 2.78
C VAL A 29 -11.85 0.91 1.99
N SER A 30 -11.42 -0.26 1.49
CA SER A 30 -10.13 -0.46 0.82
C SER A 30 -10.25 -0.89 -0.65
N ASP A 31 -11.45 -1.21 -1.11
CA ASP A 31 -11.73 -1.55 -2.50
C ASP A 31 -12.03 -0.28 -3.30
N SER A 32 -11.17 0.07 -4.26
CA SER A 32 -11.30 1.27 -5.10
C SER A 32 -12.48 1.21 -6.07
N THR A 33 -13.04 0.03 -6.30
CA THR A 33 -14.21 -0.20 -7.14
C THR A 33 -15.52 -0.21 -6.35
N ASN A 34 -15.44 -0.07 -5.03
CA ASN A 34 -16.59 -0.14 -4.16
C ASN A 34 -17.59 0.99 -4.41
N THR A 35 -18.86 0.63 -4.51
CA THR A 35 -20.01 1.55 -4.67
C THR A 35 -21.06 1.35 -3.58
N ASP A 36 -20.80 0.44 -2.61
CA ASP A 36 -21.75 0.11 -1.56
C ASP A 36 -21.87 1.24 -0.54
N LYS A 37 -23.03 1.86 -0.55
CA LYS A 37 -23.36 2.94 0.37
C LYS A 37 -23.33 2.49 1.85
N ASN A 38 -23.69 1.25 2.14
CA ASN A 38 -23.68 0.74 3.52
C ASN A 38 -22.24 0.63 4.05
N ALA A 39 -21.29 0.21 3.19
CA ALA A 39 -19.87 0.18 3.54
C ALA A 39 -19.34 1.58 3.84
N PHE A 40 -19.73 2.59 3.04
CA PHE A 40 -19.35 3.99 3.26
C PHE A 40 -19.98 4.56 4.53
N ASP A 41 -21.26 4.31 4.77
CA ASP A 41 -21.93 4.79 5.97
C ASP A 41 -21.36 4.14 7.24
N ARG A 42 -21.02 2.85 7.19
CA ARG A 42 -20.31 2.16 8.28
C ARG A 42 -18.97 2.80 8.61
N GLU A 43 -18.13 3.09 7.59
CA GLU A 43 -16.84 3.76 7.80
C GLU A 43 -17.07 5.13 8.44
N LYS A 44 -17.97 5.94 7.89
CA LYS A 44 -18.28 7.27 8.40
C LYS A 44 -18.72 7.23 9.86
N GLN A 45 -19.67 6.36 10.22
CA GLN A 45 -20.17 6.26 11.59
C GLN A 45 -19.07 5.85 12.58
N LEU A 46 -18.26 4.84 12.21
CA LEU A 46 -17.16 4.37 13.05
C LEU A 46 -16.08 5.44 13.21
N LEU A 47 -15.73 6.12 12.11
CA LEU A 47 -14.75 7.20 12.09
C LEU A 47 -15.20 8.35 12.99
N THR A 48 -16.44 8.82 12.82
CA THR A 48 -17.01 9.91 13.65
C THR A 48 -16.97 9.54 15.14
N LYS A 49 -17.39 8.32 15.48
CA LYS A 49 -17.33 7.84 16.85
C LYS A 49 -15.90 7.87 17.40
N CYS A 50 -14.93 7.36 16.67
CA CYS A 50 -13.53 7.33 17.10
C CYS A 50 -12.95 8.73 17.29
N LEU A 51 -13.29 9.68 16.42
CA LEU A 51 -12.83 11.09 16.52
C LEU A 51 -13.37 11.76 17.77
N VAL A 52 -14.65 11.51 18.12
CA VAL A 52 -15.28 12.10 19.32
C VAL A 52 -14.79 11.43 20.60
N ASP A 53 -14.74 10.09 20.61
CA ASP A 53 -14.39 9.33 21.84
C ASP A 53 -12.90 9.46 22.22
N HIS A 54 -12.04 9.92 21.31
CA HIS A 54 -10.58 10.00 21.51
C HIS A 54 -9.99 11.34 21.07
N SER A 55 -10.68 12.44 21.36
CA SER A 55 -10.28 13.78 20.95
C SER A 55 -8.92 14.25 21.53
N GLU A 56 -8.43 13.57 22.57
CA GLU A 56 -7.15 13.84 23.24
C GLU A 56 -5.94 13.18 22.56
N LYS A 57 -6.16 12.29 21.57
CA LYS A 57 -5.10 11.51 20.91
C LYS A 57 -4.68 12.13 19.57
N VAL A 58 -3.51 11.77 19.10
CA VAL A 58 -3.13 12.01 17.71
C VAL A 58 -3.85 11.00 16.82
N PHE A 59 -4.69 11.49 15.91
CA PHE A 59 -5.51 10.66 15.04
C PHE A 59 -4.78 10.34 13.74
N VAL A 60 -4.67 9.07 13.39
CA VAL A 60 -4.05 8.59 12.15
C VAL A 60 -5.11 7.97 11.25
N TYR A 61 -5.33 8.57 10.07
CA TYR A 61 -6.28 8.10 9.07
C TYR A 61 -5.58 7.70 7.78
N PHE A 62 -6.00 6.58 7.17
CA PHE A 62 -5.50 6.12 5.88
C PHE A 62 -6.49 6.43 4.76
N SER A 63 -6.06 7.28 3.85
CA SER A 63 -6.75 7.66 2.62
C SER A 63 -6.07 7.03 1.40
N THR A 64 -6.29 7.58 0.22
CA THR A 64 -5.84 6.99 -1.05
C THR A 64 -5.15 7.99 -1.97
N CYS A 65 -4.11 7.54 -2.68
CA CYS A 65 -3.53 8.27 -3.81
C CYS A 65 -4.38 8.18 -5.09
N SER A 66 -5.45 7.37 -5.11
CA SER A 66 -6.34 7.27 -6.29
C SER A 66 -7.04 8.60 -6.64
N ILE A 67 -6.96 9.60 -5.79
CA ILE A 67 -7.41 10.97 -6.09
C ILE A 67 -6.67 11.59 -7.29
N TYR A 68 -5.45 11.13 -7.57
CA TYR A 68 -4.62 11.59 -8.69
C TYR A 68 -4.81 10.77 -9.96
N ASP A 69 -5.56 9.68 -9.90
CA ASP A 69 -5.88 8.84 -11.06
C ASP A 69 -6.97 9.52 -11.90
N ALA A 70 -6.70 9.73 -13.19
CA ALA A 70 -7.63 10.42 -14.09
C ALA A 70 -9.01 9.75 -14.22
N VAL A 71 -9.06 8.42 -14.07
CA VAL A 71 -10.28 7.61 -14.17
C VAL A 71 -10.98 7.51 -12.80
N LEU A 72 -10.22 7.25 -11.75
CA LEU A 72 -10.75 6.96 -10.41
C LEU A 72 -11.07 8.21 -9.58
N SER A 73 -10.51 9.37 -9.92
CA SER A 73 -10.66 10.61 -9.13
C SER A 73 -12.10 11.04 -8.86
N LYS A 74 -13.02 10.63 -9.73
CA LYS A 74 -14.47 10.90 -9.58
C LYS A 74 -15.27 9.68 -9.13
N SER A 75 -14.62 8.57 -8.78
CA SER A 75 -15.32 7.37 -8.32
C SER A 75 -16.01 7.60 -6.98
N PRO A 76 -17.11 6.87 -6.68
CA PRO A 76 -17.76 6.92 -5.37
C PRO A 76 -16.80 6.67 -4.21
N TYR A 77 -15.85 5.75 -4.39
CA TYR A 77 -14.81 5.43 -3.42
C TYR A 77 -13.92 6.65 -3.12
N VAL A 78 -13.36 7.30 -4.14
CA VAL A 78 -12.47 8.46 -3.95
C VAL A 78 -13.23 9.63 -3.33
N LEU A 79 -14.45 9.91 -3.81
CA LEU A 79 -15.29 10.95 -3.25
C LEU A 79 -15.64 10.69 -1.78
N HIS A 80 -15.84 9.41 -1.42
CA HIS A 80 -16.04 9.01 -0.02
C HIS A 80 -14.77 9.27 0.80
N LYS A 81 -13.60 8.84 0.34
CA LYS A 81 -12.33 9.05 1.05
C LYS A 81 -12.05 10.53 1.30
N LEU A 82 -12.27 11.39 0.30
CA LEU A 82 -12.12 12.84 0.47
C LEU A 82 -13.11 13.42 1.52
N LYS A 83 -14.34 12.91 1.56
CA LYS A 83 -15.29 13.29 2.63
C LYS A 83 -14.82 12.85 4.01
N MET A 84 -14.17 11.71 4.11
CA MET A 84 -13.60 11.24 5.39
C MET A 84 -12.37 12.05 5.80
N GLU A 85 -11.52 12.46 4.85
CA GLU A 85 -10.41 13.40 5.13
C GLU A 85 -10.95 14.72 5.72
N ASN A 86 -11.98 15.32 5.10
CA ASN A 86 -12.61 16.53 5.61
C ASN A 86 -13.21 16.31 7.01
N LEU A 87 -13.86 15.17 7.24
CA LEU A 87 -14.44 14.84 8.54
C LEU A 87 -13.36 14.76 9.64
N VAL A 88 -12.18 14.20 9.33
CA VAL A 88 -11.04 14.17 10.26
C VAL A 88 -10.56 15.59 10.55
N SER A 89 -10.35 16.42 9.52
CA SER A 89 -9.85 17.79 9.69
C SER A 89 -10.83 18.71 10.40
N ASP A 90 -12.15 18.48 10.24
CA ASP A 90 -13.18 19.30 10.86
C ASP A 90 -13.41 18.95 12.35
N LEU A 91 -13.20 17.70 12.72
CA LEU A 91 -13.55 17.19 14.06
C LEU A 91 -12.33 16.94 14.96
N HIS A 92 -11.10 17.02 14.44
CA HIS A 92 -9.91 16.69 15.22
C HIS A 92 -8.80 17.73 15.07
N ASN A 93 -8.13 18.06 16.20
CA ASN A 93 -7.11 19.12 16.24
C ASN A 93 -5.67 18.62 16.06
N HIS A 94 -5.44 17.31 16.20
CA HIS A 94 -4.11 16.70 16.04
C HIS A 94 -4.24 15.42 15.21
N TYR A 95 -3.97 15.50 13.91
CA TYR A 95 -4.13 14.34 13.01
C TYR A 95 -3.03 14.23 11.96
N TYR A 96 -2.89 13.03 11.43
CA TYR A 96 -2.18 12.71 10.19
C TYR A 96 -3.14 11.99 9.24
N ILE A 97 -3.18 12.42 8.00
CA ILE A 97 -3.88 11.74 6.91
C ILE A 97 -2.84 11.23 5.94
N PHE A 98 -2.67 9.90 5.87
CA PHE A 98 -1.78 9.26 4.92
C PHE A 98 -2.57 8.78 3.71
N ARG A 99 -2.35 9.41 2.55
CA ARG A 99 -2.85 8.94 1.26
C ARG A 99 -1.90 7.89 0.74
N ILE A 100 -2.31 6.64 0.79
CA ILE A 100 -1.46 5.52 0.42
C ILE A 100 -1.75 5.08 -1.01
N SER A 101 -0.70 4.75 -1.77
CA SER A 101 -0.79 4.15 -3.10
C SER A 101 -1.22 2.67 -3.01
N ASN A 102 -1.12 1.90 -4.10
CA ASN A 102 -1.48 0.47 -4.05
C ASN A 102 -0.50 -0.29 -3.17
N LEU A 103 -1.00 -0.86 -2.07
CA LEU A 103 -0.21 -1.64 -1.14
C LEU A 103 0.09 -3.04 -1.69
N ALA A 104 1.36 -3.41 -1.66
CA ALA A 104 1.83 -4.78 -1.77
C ALA A 104 1.97 -5.40 -0.37
N GLY A 105 1.45 -6.60 -0.17
CA GLY A 105 1.55 -7.32 1.09
C GLY A 105 0.58 -8.48 1.18
N HIS A 106 0.90 -9.45 2.00
CA HIS A 106 0.05 -10.62 2.18
C HIS A 106 -1.27 -10.25 2.87
N SER A 107 -2.36 -10.35 2.13
CA SER A 107 -3.70 -10.05 2.64
C SER A 107 -4.77 -10.88 1.93
N ASP A 108 -5.90 -11.09 2.62
CA ASP A 108 -7.06 -11.78 2.06
C ASP A 108 -7.88 -10.88 1.11
N ASN A 109 -7.49 -9.61 0.92
CA ASN A 109 -8.19 -8.67 0.05
C ASN A 109 -7.92 -9.00 -1.42
N ALA A 110 -8.91 -9.60 -2.07
CA ALA A 110 -8.87 -10.01 -3.48
C ALA A 110 -8.78 -8.82 -4.47
N HIS A 111 -9.08 -7.62 -4.03
CA HIS A 111 -9.22 -6.42 -4.88
C HIS A 111 -7.92 -5.61 -5.01
N THR A 112 -6.83 -6.02 -4.37
CA THR A 112 -5.52 -5.43 -4.65
C THR A 112 -4.99 -5.91 -6.01
N VAL A 113 -4.27 -5.06 -6.72
CA VAL A 113 -3.72 -5.37 -8.06
C VAL A 113 -2.94 -6.69 -8.05
N LEU A 114 -2.09 -6.89 -7.03
CA LEU A 114 -1.26 -8.09 -6.93
C LEU A 114 -2.08 -9.34 -6.63
N ASN A 115 -2.99 -9.27 -5.66
CA ASN A 115 -3.86 -10.42 -5.34
C ASN A 115 -4.81 -10.76 -6.50
N PHE A 116 -5.22 -9.76 -7.29
CA PHE A 116 -5.97 -10.00 -8.52
C PHE A 116 -5.17 -10.86 -9.50
N PHE A 117 -3.90 -10.52 -9.78
CA PHE A 117 -3.06 -11.30 -10.66
C PHE A 117 -2.81 -12.72 -10.12
N VAL A 118 -2.35 -12.84 -8.89
CA VAL A 118 -2.11 -14.13 -8.24
C VAL A 118 -3.33 -15.05 -8.35
N ARG A 119 -4.53 -14.54 -8.03
CA ARG A 119 -5.75 -15.37 -8.09
C ARG A 119 -6.10 -15.82 -9.51
N HIS A 120 -5.96 -14.95 -10.52
CA HIS A 120 -6.26 -15.32 -11.90
C HIS A 120 -5.24 -16.29 -12.46
N ILE A 121 -3.95 -16.10 -12.18
CA ILE A 121 -2.88 -17.03 -12.55
C ILE A 121 -3.13 -18.39 -11.90
N MET A 122 -3.30 -18.43 -10.58
CA MET A 122 -3.53 -19.68 -9.83
C MET A 122 -4.78 -20.45 -10.26
N SER A 123 -5.85 -19.74 -10.64
CA SER A 123 -7.10 -20.37 -11.10
C SER A 123 -7.14 -20.69 -12.59
N GLY A 124 -6.14 -20.30 -13.37
CA GLY A 124 -6.15 -20.41 -14.83
C GLY A 124 -7.25 -19.61 -15.50
N THR A 125 -7.77 -18.58 -14.84
CA THR A 125 -8.88 -17.75 -15.35
C THR A 125 -8.33 -16.63 -16.21
N SER A 126 -8.84 -16.50 -17.45
CA SER A 126 -8.44 -15.42 -18.34
C SER A 126 -8.93 -14.05 -17.84
N PHE A 127 -8.14 -13.03 -18.05
CA PHE A 127 -8.48 -11.62 -17.75
C PHE A 127 -7.80 -10.69 -18.77
N SER A 128 -8.25 -9.44 -18.81
CA SER A 128 -7.67 -8.44 -19.71
C SER A 128 -6.60 -7.64 -18.99
N LEU A 129 -5.42 -7.51 -19.60
CA LEU A 129 -4.37 -6.59 -19.19
C LEU A 129 -4.46 -5.30 -19.99
N TRP A 130 -4.30 -4.18 -19.32
CA TRP A 130 -4.20 -2.87 -19.96
C TRP A 130 -2.72 -2.55 -20.17
N ASP A 131 -2.28 -2.68 -21.41
CA ASP A 131 -0.88 -2.54 -21.83
C ASP A 131 -0.27 -1.15 -21.58
N ASN A 132 -1.08 -0.10 -21.62
CA ASN A 132 -0.65 1.27 -21.35
C ASN A 132 -0.96 1.76 -19.92
N ALA A 133 -1.36 0.85 -19.03
CA ALA A 133 -1.64 1.22 -17.65
C ALA A 133 -0.37 1.16 -16.79
N SER A 134 -0.19 2.14 -15.92
CA SER A 134 0.83 2.12 -14.87
C SER A 134 0.19 2.14 -13.49
N ARG A 135 0.89 1.59 -12.52
CA ARG A 135 0.46 1.59 -11.11
C ARG A 135 1.62 1.97 -10.20
N ASN A 136 1.31 2.80 -9.24
CA ASN A 136 2.22 3.04 -8.12
C ASN A 136 1.99 1.94 -7.09
N ILE A 137 2.99 1.14 -6.80
CA ILE A 137 2.92 0.06 -5.82
C ILE A 137 3.99 0.29 -4.77
N ILE A 138 3.61 0.19 -3.50
CA ILE A 138 4.52 0.29 -2.36
C ILE A 138 4.35 -0.94 -1.46
N ASP A 139 5.46 -1.51 -0.99
CA ASP A 139 5.41 -2.58 0.00
C ASP A 139 4.82 -2.05 1.32
N VAL A 140 4.01 -2.86 1.97
CA VAL A 140 3.33 -2.46 3.22
C VAL A 140 4.31 -2.17 4.36
N LYS A 141 5.49 -2.82 4.38
CA LYS A 141 6.53 -2.56 5.38
C LYS A 141 7.22 -1.23 5.12
N ASP A 142 7.45 -0.88 3.86
CA ASP A 142 8.01 0.42 3.48
C ASP A 142 7.01 1.54 3.79
N ALA A 143 5.74 1.36 3.45
CA ALA A 143 4.68 2.29 3.81
C ALA A 143 4.61 2.49 5.33
N TYR A 144 4.70 1.40 6.12
CA TYR A 144 4.76 1.47 7.57
C TYR A 144 6.00 2.23 8.04
N SER A 145 7.18 1.91 7.51
CA SER A 145 8.45 2.53 7.93
C SER A 145 8.42 4.04 7.72
N ILE A 146 7.90 4.50 6.58
CA ILE A 146 7.75 5.93 6.26
C ILE A 146 6.74 6.58 7.21
N CYS A 147 5.54 6.00 7.35
CA CYS A 147 4.53 6.54 8.26
C CYS A 147 5.04 6.59 9.70
N ASN A 148 5.70 5.52 10.16
CA ASN A 148 6.25 5.44 11.51
C ASN A 148 7.32 6.51 11.73
N ALA A 149 8.23 6.75 10.79
CA ALA A 149 9.23 7.82 10.90
C ALA A 149 8.57 9.18 11.08
N ILE A 150 7.53 9.48 10.26
CA ILE A 150 6.77 10.74 10.36
C ILE A 150 6.08 10.87 11.72
N LEU A 151 5.43 9.80 12.20
CA LEU A 151 4.72 9.80 13.49
C LEU A 151 5.67 9.96 14.68
N GLN A 152 6.91 9.44 14.59
CA GLN A 152 7.90 9.57 15.66
C GLN A 152 8.59 10.94 15.68
N GLU A 153 8.64 11.66 14.57
CA GLU A 153 9.16 13.03 14.54
C GLU A 153 8.26 14.04 15.26
N ASP A 154 6.96 13.73 15.38
CA ASP A 154 5.97 14.48 16.16
C ASP A 154 5.91 15.99 15.86
N ARG A 155 6.11 16.39 14.60
CA ARG A 155 6.27 17.81 14.21
C ARG A 155 5.29 18.34 13.18
N MET A 156 4.60 17.45 12.45
CA MET A 156 3.81 17.82 11.26
C MET A 156 2.33 17.50 11.43
N TYR A 157 1.74 17.91 12.55
CA TYR A 157 0.30 17.72 12.77
C TYR A 157 -0.55 18.43 11.71
N ASN A 158 -1.79 17.95 11.57
CA ASN A 158 -2.81 18.53 10.70
C ASN A 158 -2.38 18.54 9.24
N THR A 159 -1.72 17.45 8.82
CA THR A 159 -1.13 17.33 7.48
C THR A 159 -1.68 16.13 6.73
N VAL A 160 -1.85 16.33 5.43
CA VAL A 160 -2.16 15.27 4.47
C VAL A 160 -0.88 14.92 3.70
N ILE A 161 -0.43 13.67 3.79
CA ILE A 161 0.86 13.23 3.23
C ILE A 161 0.63 12.07 2.27
N ASN A 162 1.22 12.14 1.07
CA ASN A 162 1.19 11.05 0.11
C ASN A 162 2.29 10.04 0.44
N ILE A 163 1.91 8.78 0.58
CA ILE A 163 2.81 7.65 0.82
C ILE A 163 2.79 6.77 -0.43
N ALA A 164 3.84 6.87 -1.21
CA ALA A 164 3.92 6.26 -2.53
C ALA A 164 5.36 5.90 -2.87
N ASN A 165 5.54 4.95 -3.79
CA ASN A 165 6.83 4.66 -4.39
C ASN A 165 7.23 5.85 -5.29
N PRO A 166 8.50 6.27 -5.34
CA PRO A 166 8.93 7.30 -6.28
C PRO A 166 8.77 6.90 -7.76
N VAL A 167 8.62 5.61 -8.06
CA VAL A 167 8.47 5.07 -9.42
C VAL A 167 7.11 4.41 -9.62
N ASN A 168 6.49 4.67 -10.77
CA ASN A 168 5.32 3.94 -11.25
C ASN A 168 5.79 2.77 -12.12
N ASN A 169 5.18 1.60 -11.95
CA ASN A 169 5.49 0.41 -12.73
C ASN A 169 4.40 0.17 -13.78
N ASN A 170 4.79 -0.30 -14.96
CA ASN A 170 3.86 -0.73 -15.99
C ASN A 170 3.11 -1.99 -15.52
N VAL A 171 1.81 -2.07 -15.77
CA VAL A 171 0.97 -3.21 -15.33
C VAL A 171 1.42 -4.53 -15.98
N ILE A 172 1.89 -4.49 -17.23
CA ILE A 172 2.43 -5.68 -17.92
C ILE A 172 3.72 -6.16 -17.22
N GLU A 173 4.63 -5.27 -16.86
CA GLU A 173 5.86 -5.64 -16.15
C GLU A 173 5.56 -6.28 -14.80
N ILE A 174 4.60 -5.71 -14.06
CA ILE A 174 4.14 -6.28 -12.80
C ILE A 174 3.58 -7.69 -13.02
N PHE A 175 2.75 -7.89 -14.05
CA PHE A 175 2.16 -9.17 -14.37
C PHE A 175 3.22 -10.21 -14.74
N ILE A 176 4.17 -9.87 -15.63
CA ILE A 176 5.24 -10.77 -16.08
C ILE A 176 6.09 -11.26 -14.89
N ILE A 177 6.42 -10.35 -13.95
CA ILE A 177 7.17 -10.72 -12.74
C ILE A 177 6.40 -11.75 -11.91
N TYR A 178 5.08 -11.59 -11.76
CA TYR A 178 4.27 -12.53 -10.98
C TYR A 178 4.04 -13.86 -11.69
N GLU A 179 3.79 -13.86 -12.99
CA GLU A 179 3.65 -15.08 -13.80
C GLU A 179 4.93 -15.91 -13.72
N PHE A 180 6.08 -15.27 -13.89
CA PHE A 180 7.38 -15.94 -13.79
C PHE A 180 7.66 -16.48 -12.38
N TYR A 181 7.24 -15.77 -11.35
CA TYR A 181 7.41 -16.17 -9.96
C TYR A 181 6.55 -17.41 -9.62
N GLU A 182 5.32 -17.47 -10.11
CA GLU A 182 4.42 -18.63 -9.93
C GLU A 182 4.89 -19.86 -10.69
N GLU A 183 5.39 -19.72 -11.91
CA GLU A 183 6.02 -20.82 -12.65
C GLU A 183 7.22 -21.40 -11.90
N ILE A 184 8.05 -20.52 -11.30
CA ILE A 184 9.18 -20.94 -10.46
C ILE A 184 8.71 -21.67 -9.20
N LEU A 185 7.69 -21.16 -8.50
CA LEU A 185 7.16 -21.81 -7.31
C LEU A 185 6.57 -23.20 -7.62
N LEU A 186 5.85 -23.35 -8.73
CA LEU A 186 5.35 -24.63 -9.20
C LEU A 186 6.50 -25.57 -9.53
N PHE A 187 7.53 -25.10 -10.22
CA PHE A 187 8.71 -25.91 -10.56
C PHE A 187 9.47 -26.35 -9.30
N VAL A 188 9.67 -25.44 -8.34
CA VAL A 188 10.34 -25.73 -7.06
C VAL A 188 9.55 -26.73 -6.22
N SER A 189 8.23 -26.72 -6.28
CA SER A 189 7.39 -27.68 -5.56
C SER A 189 7.46 -29.11 -6.12
N TYR A 190 7.90 -29.26 -7.37
CA TYR A 190 8.06 -30.55 -8.05
C TYR A 190 9.51 -31.03 -8.17
N ALA A 191 10.51 -30.20 -7.84
CA ALA A 191 11.91 -30.51 -8.01
C ALA A 191 12.58 -30.95 -6.69
N ASP A 192 13.39 -32.02 -6.79
CA ASP A 192 14.25 -32.45 -5.69
C ASP A 192 15.27 -31.38 -5.29
N SER A 193 15.62 -31.34 -4.02
CA SER A 193 16.41 -30.31 -3.32
C SER A 193 17.72 -29.84 -4.00
N PHE A 194 18.24 -30.59 -4.95
CA PHE A 194 19.50 -30.27 -5.65
C PHE A 194 19.32 -29.18 -6.75
N ILE A 195 18.13 -29.05 -7.31
CA ILE A 195 17.82 -28.06 -8.36
C ILE A 195 17.54 -26.69 -7.75
N ILE A 196 17.06 -26.68 -6.50
CA ILE A 196 16.71 -25.43 -5.76
C ILE A 196 17.90 -24.49 -5.61
N CYS A 197 19.11 -25.03 -5.39
CA CYS A 197 20.31 -24.22 -5.15
C CYS A 197 20.78 -23.44 -6.40
N ASN A 198 20.63 -24.02 -7.59
CA ASN A 198 20.98 -23.35 -8.86
C ASN A 198 19.97 -22.32 -9.30
N PHE A 199 18.68 -22.48 -8.94
CA PHE A 199 17.62 -21.54 -9.23
C PHE A 199 17.66 -20.30 -8.33
N TYR A 200 18.07 -20.44 -7.08
CA TYR A 200 18.31 -19.30 -6.17
C TYR A 200 19.42 -18.37 -6.68
N LEU A 201 20.45 -18.94 -7.29
CA LEU A 201 21.53 -18.18 -7.95
C LEU A 201 21.03 -17.44 -9.20
N LEU A 202 20.12 -18.02 -9.96
CA LEU A 202 19.50 -17.37 -11.13
C LEU A 202 18.55 -16.23 -10.72
N LEU A 203 17.75 -16.42 -9.67
CA LEU A 203 16.89 -15.37 -9.08
C LEU A 203 17.71 -14.21 -8.53
N LEU A 204 18.82 -14.47 -7.86
CA LEU A 204 19.76 -13.42 -7.41
C LEU A 204 20.35 -12.66 -8.59
N HIS A 205 20.66 -13.33 -9.71
CA HIS A 205 21.14 -12.67 -10.93
C HIS A 205 20.08 -11.78 -11.59
N ILE A 206 18.83 -12.24 -11.63
CA ILE A 206 17.70 -11.47 -12.17
C ILE A 206 17.40 -10.27 -11.27
N CYS A 207 17.37 -10.44 -9.95
CA CYS A 207 17.23 -9.33 -9.00
C CYS A 207 18.37 -8.32 -9.10
N VAL A 208 19.62 -8.76 -9.32
CA VAL A 208 20.77 -7.89 -9.51
C VAL A 208 20.69 -7.15 -10.84
N LEU A 209 20.21 -7.76 -11.93
CA LEU A 209 20.02 -7.12 -13.21
C LEU A 209 18.93 -6.03 -13.18
N PHE A 210 17.85 -6.24 -12.42
CA PHE A 210 16.78 -5.25 -12.24
C PHE A 210 17.10 -4.19 -11.18
N SER A 211 17.92 -4.51 -10.15
CA SER A 211 18.38 -3.54 -9.15
C SER A 211 19.51 -2.63 -9.68
N CYS A 212 20.24 -3.05 -10.72
CA CYS A 212 21.38 -2.29 -11.26
C CYS A 212 20.98 -1.10 -12.14
N SER A 213 19.69 -0.92 -12.45
CA SER A 213 19.20 0.29 -13.13
C SER A 213 19.14 1.53 -12.22
N ALA A 214 19.33 1.36 -10.91
CA ALA A 214 19.26 2.43 -9.92
C ALA A 214 20.65 2.98 -9.47
N CYS A 215 21.77 2.40 -9.94
CA CYS A 215 23.13 2.78 -9.56
C CYS A 215 23.93 3.49 -10.64
N TYR A 216 23.32 4.45 -11.36
CA TYR A 216 24.09 5.40 -12.18
C TYR A 216 23.82 6.84 -11.74
N ALA A 217 24.38 7.23 -10.63
CA ALA A 217 24.66 8.62 -10.28
C ALA A 217 25.73 8.68 -9.19
N CYS A 218 26.97 8.28 -9.49
CA CYS A 218 28.15 8.78 -8.78
C CYS A 218 28.76 9.92 -9.59
N PRO A 219 28.93 11.13 -9.05
CA PRO A 219 29.67 12.18 -9.73
C PRO A 219 31.16 11.84 -9.71
N ASN A 220 31.79 11.90 -10.88
CA ASN A 220 33.22 11.82 -11.05
C ASN A 220 33.92 12.89 -10.20
N SER A 221 34.72 12.46 -9.24
CA SER A 221 35.71 13.26 -8.60
C SER A 221 36.85 13.51 -9.61
N GLY A 222 36.89 14.72 -10.17
CA GLY A 222 37.95 15.18 -11.04
C GLY A 222 39.27 15.27 -10.28
N SER A 223 40.29 14.73 -10.88
CA SER A 223 41.69 14.77 -10.49
C SER A 223 42.26 16.18 -10.46
N LEU A 224 43.06 16.43 -9.45
CA LEU A 224 44.07 17.48 -9.36
C LEU A 224 45.12 17.35 -10.48
N SER A 225 45.43 18.46 -11.09
CA SER A 225 46.75 18.91 -11.45
C SER A 225 46.74 20.42 -11.67
#